data_40bfbee8441f3ad1cc041306a983043d
#
_entry.id   40bfbee8441f3ad1cc041306a983043d
#
_cell.length_a   1.000
_cell.length_b   1.000
_cell.length_c   1.000
_cell.angle_alpha   90.00
_cell.angle_beta   90.00
_cell.angle_gamma   90.00
#
_symmetry.space_group_name_H-M   'P 1'
#
loop_
_entity.id
_entity.type
_entity.pdbx_description
1 polymer ?
#
loop_
_entity_poly.entity_id
_entity_poly.type
_entity_poly.pdbx_seq_one_letter_code
_entity_poly.pdbx_strand_id
1 'polypeptide(L)'
;MGGGQALIYRDTYLSWHGLRHRVNRRANELKGFGIGAGDWVGLMLGSVPEFVVLALALSKLEAIVVPLDPTLSGRDLNMVFAATHLRALVTRPNALTPSATPTGERSAGANPERPRIVLESRRRISGTLLTCATFERASLKLQAVPEVVLFTLDAGGDPKGVVRERRQLEGIGTSLASTLDIGAPMRVSPAAALHTSQGFDLGLCMALAQGAGLVLDDELVVARLAKLLADQGADILTATPTMFAAMSRMPTAKPCRSRAIRCISSGEPLTPAVARAFRERFKVSLFSCYQAMETGPVAIDLTGRNPATVGLPFASVQIRVADGQGAEMPAGASGPVWVRGPGVSSTFVPAVRLRMRGGGVPIGRADSEGWLRTGDLGTLDRDGRLTLCGREDDLVKVDGRRVALGEVEGCLEAFANVRSAEARLEYDEVGVSRVIARVQRDGPCTPKQLLDHCAKHLAPHKVPAKVEFA
;
A
#
# COMPACT_ATOMS: atom_id res chain seq x y z
N MET A 1 0.29 -3.11 -31.72
CA MET A 1 -0.35 -2.57 -30.48
C MET A 1 -0.29 -1.04 -30.48
N GLY A 2 -1.03 -0.35 -31.33
CA GLY A 2 -0.82 1.10 -31.55
C GLY A 2 -1.93 2.05 -31.08
N GLY A 3 -3.14 1.59 -30.85
CA GLY A 3 -4.28 2.47 -30.63
C GLY A 3 -5.02 2.39 -29.29
N GLY A 4 -4.65 1.47 -28.38
CA GLY A 4 -5.30 1.31 -27.09
C GLY A 4 -4.94 2.41 -26.08
N GLN A 5 -5.87 2.72 -25.16
CA GLN A 5 -5.65 3.66 -24.06
C GLN A 5 -4.77 2.98 -22.99
N ALA A 6 -3.62 3.58 -22.68
CA ALA A 6 -2.72 3.09 -21.63
C ALA A 6 -3.03 3.72 -20.28
N LEU A 7 -3.18 5.04 -20.24
CA LEU A 7 -3.54 5.81 -19.04
C LEU A 7 -4.78 6.66 -19.34
N ILE A 8 -5.73 6.64 -18.43
CA ILE A 8 -6.95 7.44 -18.47
C ILE A 8 -6.97 8.26 -17.18
N TYR A 9 -7.09 9.58 -17.31
CA TYR A 9 -7.09 10.48 -16.16
C TYR A 9 -8.06 11.63 -16.42
N ARG A 10 -9.12 11.70 -15.62
CA ARG A 10 -10.24 12.64 -15.83
C ARG A 10 -10.78 12.47 -17.26
N ASP A 11 -10.86 13.54 -18.03
CA ASP A 11 -11.38 13.56 -19.41
C ASP A 11 -10.29 13.38 -20.48
N THR A 12 -9.07 12.99 -20.05
CA THR A 12 -7.92 12.83 -20.95
C THR A 12 -7.42 11.38 -20.95
N TYR A 13 -6.80 10.98 -22.05
CA TYR A 13 -6.13 9.70 -22.13
C TYR A 13 -4.77 9.79 -22.81
N LEU A 14 -3.91 8.84 -22.50
CA LEU A 14 -2.62 8.63 -23.14
C LEU A 14 -2.62 7.24 -23.77
N SER A 15 -2.33 7.15 -25.07
CA SER A 15 -2.18 5.86 -25.75
C SER A 15 -0.88 5.17 -25.35
N TRP A 16 -0.77 3.86 -25.60
CA TRP A 16 0.47 3.10 -25.39
C TRP A 16 1.66 3.70 -26.14
N HIS A 17 1.44 4.18 -27.38
CA HIS A 17 2.47 4.89 -28.13
C HIS A 17 2.89 6.20 -27.43
N GLY A 18 1.91 7.00 -27.02
CA GLY A 18 2.15 8.25 -26.30
C GLY A 18 2.85 8.04 -24.96
N LEU A 19 2.49 6.98 -24.23
CA LEU A 19 3.15 6.59 -22.97
C LEU A 19 4.62 6.29 -23.21
N ARG A 20 4.94 5.43 -24.19
CA ARG A 20 6.33 5.10 -24.56
C ARG A 20 7.14 6.34 -24.92
N HIS A 21 6.56 7.26 -25.70
CA HIS A 21 7.24 8.49 -26.08
C HIS A 21 7.51 9.39 -24.87
N ARG A 22 6.53 9.56 -23.97
CA ARG A 22 6.72 10.35 -22.73
C ARG A 22 7.75 9.72 -21.82
N VAL A 23 7.73 8.39 -21.64
CA VAL A 23 8.71 7.64 -20.84
C VAL A 23 10.14 7.90 -21.35
N ASN A 24 10.35 7.78 -22.66
CA ASN A 24 11.67 8.02 -23.27
C ASN A 24 12.17 9.46 -23.02
N ARG A 25 11.28 10.45 -23.19
CA ARG A 25 11.62 11.86 -22.95
C ARG A 25 11.99 12.09 -21.49
N ARG A 26 11.22 11.54 -20.53
CA ARG A 26 11.50 11.67 -19.10
C ARG A 26 12.78 10.95 -18.69
N ALA A 27 13.05 9.77 -19.24
CA ALA A 27 14.30 9.07 -18.99
C ALA A 27 15.52 9.92 -19.42
N ASN A 28 15.48 10.52 -20.60
CA ASN A 28 16.55 11.41 -21.07
C ASN A 28 16.71 12.65 -20.18
N GLU A 29 15.61 13.25 -19.73
CA GLU A 29 15.62 14.42 -18.84
C GLU A 29 16.21 14.08 -17.46
N LEU A 30 15.77 12.96 -16.85
CA LEU A 30 16.28 12.47 -15.57
C LEU A 30 17.77 12.11 -15.65
N LYS A 31 18.21 11.50 -16.77
CA LYS A 31 19.62 11.27 -17.05
C LYS A 31 20.40 12.58 -17.08
N GLY A 32 19.84 13.63 -17.70
CA GLY A 32 20.42 14.99 -17.70
C GLY A 32 20.48 15.62 -16.29
N PHE A 33 19.70 15.14 -15.33
CA PHE A 33 19.78 15.51 -13.91
C PHE A 33 20.82 14.69 -13.13
N GLY A 34 21.53 13.76 -13.80
CA GLY A 34 22.52 12.89 -13.20
C GLY A 34 21.94 11.66 -12.52
N ILE A 35 20.73 11.27 -12.85
CA ILE A 35 20.07 10.05 -12.34
C ILE A 35 20.39 8.88 -13.28
N GLY A 36 20.78 7.74 -12.71
CA GLY A 36 21.16 6.54 -13.44
C GLY A 36 21.00 5.27 -12.63
N ALA A 37 21.63 4.19 -13.10
CA ALA A 37 21.52 2.87 -12.51
C ALA A 37 21.89 2.85 -11.01
N GLY A 38 21.03 2.19 -10.23
CA GLY A 38 21.21 2.04 -8.77
C GLY A 38 20.89 3.28 -7.95
N ASP A 39 20.53 4.42 -8.57
CA ASP A 39 20.10 5.61 -7.83
C ASP A 39 18.69 5.44 -7.28
N TRP A 40 18.50 5.76 -6.01
CA TRP A 40 17.21 5.72 -5.33
C TRP A 40 16.43 7.01 -5.56
N VAL A 41 15.25 6.92 -6.13
CA VAL A 41 14.45 8.11 -6.47
C VAL A 41 13.06 8.04 -5.86
N GLY A 42 12.79 8.97 -4.94
CA GLY A 42 11.48 9.15 -4.34
C GLY A 42 10.49 9.77 -5.33
N LEU A 43 9.32 9.15 -5.50
CA LEU A 43 8.18 9.72 -6.21
C LEU A 43 7.08 10.07 -5.22
N MET A 44 7.07 11.30 -4.73
CA MET A 44 6.06 11.82 -3.79
C MET A 44 4.93 12.51 -4.57
N LEU A 45 4.15 11.68 -5.28
CA LEU A 45 3.11 12.08 -6.20
C LEU A 45 1.82 11.30 -5.92
N GLY A 46 0.66 11.93 -6.18
CA GLY A 46 -0.62 11.22 -6.18
C GLY A 46 -0.75 10.26 -7.37
N SER A 47 -1.92 9.63 -7.49
CA SER A 47 -2.26 8.71 -8.59
C SER A 47 -2.52 9.46 -9.89
N VAL A 48 -1.48 10.07 -10.45
CA VAL A 48 -1.49 10.88 -11.67
C VAL A 48 -0.69 10.22 -12.79
N PRO A 49 -0.97 10.53 -14.08
CA PRO A 49 -0.24 9.95 -15.20
C PRO A 49 1.28 10.14 -15.10
N GLU A 50 1.73 11.25 -14.55
CA GLU A 50 3.15 11.56 -14.42
C GLU A 50 3.87 10.64 -13.43
N PHE A 51 3.17 10.09 -12.40
CA PHE A 51 3.73 9.05 -11.54
C PHE A 51 4.11 7.81 -12.37
N VAL A 52 3.19 7.33 -13.22
CA VAL A 52 3.44 6.13 -14.07
C VAL A 52 4.55 6.39 -15.07
N VAL A 53 4.52 7.54 -15.73
CA VAL A 53 5.55 7.93 -16.71
C VAL A 53 6.94 7.98 -16.07
N LEU A 54 7.05 8.58 -14.87
CA LEU A 54 8.32 8.71 -14.15
C LEU A 54 8.78 7.36 -13.60
N ALA A 55 7.89 6.54 -13.04
CA ALA A 55 8.24 5.20 -12.57
C ALA A 55 8.83 4.35 -13.70
N LEU A 56 8.19 4.33 -14.88
CA LEU A 56 8.68 3.62 -16.05
C LEU A 56 9.98 4.24 -16.63
N ALA A 57 10.14 5.56 -16.54
CA ALA A 57 11.37 6.23 -16.97
C ALA A 57 12.56 5.88 -16.07
N LEU A 58 12.35 5.81 -14.75
CA LEU A 58 13.34 5.38 -13.77
C LEU A 58 13.71 3.92 -13.94
N SER A 59 12.72 3.04 -14.13
CA SER A 59 12.92 1.63 -14.48
C SER A 59 13.81 1.48 -15.74
N LYS A 60 13.56 2.28 -16.77
CA LYS A 60 14.38 2.31 -17.98
C LYS A 60 15.83 2.75 -17.73
N LEU A 61 16.07 3.59 -16.72
CA LEU A 61 17.40 4.03 -16.29
C LEU A 61 18.07 3.07 -15.31
N GLU A 62 17.41 1.96 -14.97
CA GLU A 62 17.82 1.03 -13.89
C GLU A 62 17.95 1.73 -12.52
N ALA A 63 17.24 2.83 -12.34
CA ALA A 63 17.11 3.55 -11.07
C ALA A 63 15.97 2.94 -10.24
N ILE A 64 16.11 3.00 -8.92
CA ILE A 64 15.20 2.38 -7.96
C ILE A 64 14.08 3.36 -7.64
N VAL A 65 12.83 2.93 -7.90
CA VAL A 65 11.64 3.74 -7.62
C VAL A 65 11.24 3.58 -6.15
N VAL A 66 11.06 4.69 -5.46
CA VAL A 66 10.54 4.75 -4.09
C VAL A 66 9.22 5.53 -4.09
N PRO A 67 8.07 4.87 -4.25
CA PRO A 67 6.77 5.50 -4.16
C PRO A 67 6.52 6.02 -2.75
N LEU A 68 6.17 7.30 -2.61
CA LEU A 68 5.96 7.96 -1.32
C LEU A 68 4.58 8.62 -1.26
N ASP A 69 3.96 8.55 -0.08
CA ASP A 69 2.72 9.25 0.20
C ASP A 69 2.98 10.78 0.14
N PRO A 70 2.23 11.53 -0.70
CA PRO A 70 2.37 12.98 -0.77
C PRO A 70 2.02 13.71 0.55
N THR A 71 1.36 13.01 1.48
CA THR A 71 0.94 13.55 2.78
C THR A 71 1.88 13.21 3.93
N LEU A 72 3.02 12.55 3.66
CA LEU A 72 4.02 12.23 4.68
C LEU A 72 4.43 13.48 5.46
N SER A 73 4.52 13.34 6.77
CA SER A 73 5.08 14.38 7.63
C SER A 73 6.57 14.57 7.36
N GLY A 74 7.12 15.73 7.74
CA GLY A 74 8.55 15.96 7.63
C GLY A 74 9.38 14.94 8.43
N ARG A 75 8.86 14.46 9.57
CA ARG A 75 9.47 13.39 10.37
C ARG A 75 9.54 12.08 9.61
N ASP A 76 8.40 11.62 9.06
CA ASP A 76 8.34 10.34 8.34
C ASP A 76 9.21 10.38 7.08
N LEU A 77 9.19 11.50 6.36
CA LEU A 77 10.06 11.72 5.20
C LEU A 77 11.54 11.63 5.57
N ASN A 78 11.95 12.25 6.69
CA ASN A 78 13.31 12.16 7.20
C ASN A 78 13.72 10.73 7.56
N MET A 79 12.79 9.92 8.11
CA MET A 79 13.04 8.50 8.41
C MET A 79 13.27 7.71 7.12
N VAL A 80 12.46 7.95 6.08
CA VAL A 80 12.65 7.32 4.76
C VAL A 80 13.99 7.73 4.15
N PHE A 81 14.35 9.02 4.20
CA PHE A 81 15.66 9.49 3.72
C PHE A 81 16.82 8.81 4.44
N ALA A 82 16.74 8.69 5.76
CA ALA A 82 17.78 8.03 6.56
C ALA A 82 17.91 6.53 6.21
N ALA A 83 16.80 5.89 5.82
CA ALA A 83 16.77 4.48 5.47
C ALA A 83 17.26 4.18 4.05
N THR A 84 17.03 5.11 3.09
CA THR A 84 17.19 4.85 1.65
C THR A 84 18.35 5.59 1.01
N HIS A 85 18.86 6.64 1.63
CA HIS A 85 19.84 7.54 1.01
C HIS A 85 19.38 8.02 -0.39
N LEU A 86 18.15 8.55 -0.48
CA LEU A 86 17.58 9.01 -1.75
C LEU A 86 18.54 9.90 -2.52
N ARG A 87 18.83 9.51 -3.77
CA ARG A 87 19.58 10.35 -4.73
C ARG A 87 18.74 11.52 -5.23
N ALA A 88 17.42 11.29 -5.38
CA ALA A 88 16.51 12.34 -5.82
C ALA A 88 15.12 12.17 -5.22
N LEU A 89 14.38 13.27 -5.13
CA LEU A 89 12.96 13.31 -4.79
C LEU A 89 12.21 14.13 -5.83
N VAL A 90 11.22 13.53 -6.46
CA VAL A 90 10.29 14.20 -7.36
C VAL A 90 8.98 14.46 -6.65
N THR A 91 8.56 15.73 -6.61
CA THR A 91 7.38 16.17 -5.87
C THR A 91 6.77 17.43 -6.50
N ARG A 92 5.59 17.83 -6.00
CA ARG A 92 5.00 19.15 -6.31
C ARG A 92 5.83 20.26 -5.62
N PRO A 93 5.98 21.44 -6.22
CA PRO A 93 6.87 22.49 -5.70
C PRO A 93 6.61 22.90 -4.24
N ASN A 94 5.34 22.91 -3.83
CA ASN A 94 4.91 23.34 -2.51
C ASN A 94 4.94 22.22 -1.45
N ALA A 95 5.23 20.98 -1.83
CA ALA A 95 5.29 19.85 -0.90
C ALA A 95 6.60 19.81 -0.10
N LEU A 96 7.66 20.44 -0.61
CA LEU A 96 8.93 20.63 0.11
C LEU A 96 8.91 21.99 0.83
N THR A 97 8.28 22.05 2.00
CA THR A 97 8.45 23.19 2.91
C THR A 97 9.85 23.13 3.54
N PRO A 98 10.43 24.27 3.99
CA PRO A 98 11.74 24.27 4.67
C PRO A 98 11.82 23.34 5.88
N SER A 99 10.69 23.06 6.54
CA SER A 99 10.58 22.09 7.65
C SER A 99 10.53 20.62 7.18
N ALA A 100 10.20 20.37 5.91
CA ALA A 100 10.18 19.04 5.30
C ALA A 100 11.43 18.74 4.48
N THR A 101 12.29 19.73 4.25
CA THR A 101 13.60 19.52 3.65
C THR A 101 14.54 19.07 4.77
N PRO A 102 15.22 17.93 4.64
CA PRO A 102 16.27 17.56 5.56
C PRO A 102 17.39 18.60 5.45
N THR A 103 17.28 19.69 6.17
CA THR A 103 18.34 20.69 6.26
C THR A 103 19.43 20.14 7.15
N GLY A 104 20.67 20.18 6.65
CA GLY A 104 21.86 19.73 7.39
C GLY A 104 22.22 20.62 8.59
N GLU A 105 21.24 21.31 9.21
CA GLU A 105 21.45 22.05 10.44
C GLU A 105 21.48 21.08 11.63
N ARG A 106 22.56 21.14 12.35
CA ARG A 106 22.77 20.43 13.60
C ARG A 106 21.73 20.88 14.62
N SER A 107 20.69 20.09 14.85
CA SER A 107 20.02 20.14 16.15
C SER A 107 21.00 19.61 17.20
N ALA A 108 21.22 20.38 18.25
CA ALA A 108 22.02 19.95 19.39
C ALA A 108 21.40 18.65 19.95
N GLY A 109 22.12 17.52 19.78
CA GLY A 109 21.63 16.18 20.12
C GLY A 109 21.52 15.20 18.93
N ALA A 110 21.92 15.58 17.72
CA ALA A 110 21.90 14.69 16.55
C ALA A 110 22.89 13.53 16.72
N ASN A 111 22.39 12.30 16.56
CA ASN A 111 23.21 11.08 16.52
C ASN A 111 24.26 11.23 15.40
N PRO A 112 25.58 11.11 15.67
CA PRO A 112 26.62 11.28 14.66
C PRO A 112 26.62 10.22 13.55
N GLU A 113 25.87 9.13 13.71
CA GLU A 113 25.73 8.05 12.71
C GLU A 113 24.66 8.32 11.64
N ARG A 114 23.89 9.43 11.71
CA ARG A 114 22.91 9.75 10.68
C ARG A 114 23.58 10.38 9.46
N PRO A 115 23.36 9.84 8.25
CA PRO A 115 23.93 10.40 7.04
C PRO A 115 23.44 11.85 6.83
N ARG A 116 24.37 12.73 6.48
CA ARG A 116 24.04 14.10 6.08
C ARG A 116 23.29 14.07 4.75
N ILE A 117 22.13 14.69 4.72
CA ILE A 117 21.36 14.87 3.48
C ILE A 117 21.71 16.26 2.93
N VAL A 118 22.51 16.29 1.87
CA VAL A 118 22.96 17.53 1.23
C VAL A 118 22.20 17.70 -0.08
N LEU A 119 21.43 18.79 -0.18
CA LEU A 119 20.73 19.17 -1.39
C LEU A 119 21.74 19.72 -2.41
N GLU A 120 21.90 19.03 -3.56
CA GLU A 120 22.79 19.46 -4.65
C GLU A 120 22.10 20.42 -5.63
N SER A 121 20.88 20.09 -6.04
CA SER A 121 20.15 20.92 -6.99
C SER A 121 18.64 20.73 -6.89
N ARG A 122 17.91 21.70 -7.43
CA ARG A 122 16.47 21.62 -7.61
C ARG A 122 16.13 22.08 -9.02
N ARG A 123 15.54 21.18 -9.81
CA ARG A 123 15.20 21.42 -11.23
C ARG A 123 13.73 21.13 -11.49
N ARG A 124 13.11 21.95 -12.34
CA ARG A 124 11.73 21.73 -12.77
C ARG A 124 11.70 20.66 -13.88
N ILE A 125 10.74 19.76 -13.81
CA ILE A 125 10.49 18.77 -14.87
C ILE A 125 9.70 19.46 -16.00
N SER A 126 10.24 19.42 -17.21
CA SER A 126 9.73 20.16 -18.37
C SER A 126 8.28 19.87 -18.69
N GLY A 127 7.47 20.90 -18.87
CA GLY A 127 6.04 20.79 -19.20
C GLY A 127 5.19 20.24 -18.06
N THR A 128 5.68 20.31 -16.81
CA THR A 128 4.93 19.96 -15.59
C THR A 128 5.09 21.01 -14.50
N LEU A 129 4.31 20.87 -13.43
CA LEU A 129 4.50 21.65 -12.20
C LEU A 129 5.41 20.90 -11.20
N LEU A 130 6.06 19.80 -11.61
CA LEU A 130 6.88 18.99 -10.71
C LEU A 130 8.30 19.51 -10.60
N THR A 131 8.92 19.26 -9.46
CA THR A 131 10.31 19.58 -9.16
C THR A 131 11.05 18.30 -8.82
N CYS A 132 12.25 18.12 -9.36
CA CYS A 132 13.21 17.10 -9.00
C CYS A 132 14.31 17.75 -8.14
N ALA A 133 14.39 17.40 -6.87
CA ALA A 133 15.49 17.74 -5.99
C ALA A 133 16.50 16.60 -6.00
N THR A 134 17.79 16.89 -6.25
CA THR A 134 18.87 15.89 -6.20
C THR A 134 19.74 16.11 -4.96
N PHE A 135 20.24 15.03 -4.40
CA PHE A 135 21.02 15.00 -3.19
C PHE A 135 22.37 14.34 -3.44
N GLU A 136 23.33 14.53 -2.51
CA GLU A 136 24.62 13.90 -2.59
C GLU A 136 24.48 12.37 -2.72
N ARG A 137 25.27 11.77 -3.61
CA ARG A 137 25.19 10.33 -3.87
C ARG A 137 25.76 9.54 -2.70
N ALA A 138 24.95 8.67 -2.12
CA ALA A 138 25.37 7.66 -1.16
C ALA A 138 25.09 6.26 -1.72
N SER A 139 25.85 5.28 -1.30
CA SER A 139 25.71 3.89 -1.79
C SER A 139 25.11 3.02 -0.71
N LEU A 140 23.93 2.49 -0.96
CA LEU A 140 23.34 1.41 -0.17
C LEU A 140 23.55 0.08 -0.91
N LYS A 141 24.39 -0.82 -0.32
CA LYS A 141 24.64 -2.12 -0.92
C LYS A 141 23.53 -3.08 -0.48
N LEU A 142 22.76 -3.58 -1.45
CA LEU A 142 21.79 -4.65 -1.27
C LEU A 142 22.24 -5.90 -2.02
N GLN A 143 21.84 -7.08 -1.52
CA GLN A 143 22.10 -8.36 -2.22
C GLN A 143 21.16 -8.51 -3.45
N ALA A 144 19.95 -7.94 -3.39
CA ALA A 144 19.00 -7.92 -4.48
C ALA A 144 19.23 -6.70 -5.38
N VAL A 145 18.78 -6.78 -6.63
CA VAL A 145 18.72 -5.64 -7.57
C VAL A 145 17.31 -5.05 -7.51
N PRO A 146 17.10 -3.98 -6.72
CA PRO A 146 15.77 -3.41 -6.55
C PRO A 146 15.28 -2.73 -7.84
N GLU A 147 13.99 -2.87 -8.12
CA GLU A 147 13.27 -2.06 -9.11
C GLU A 147 12.40 -1.02 -8.41
N VAL A 148 11.69 -1.47 -7.35
CA VAL A 148 10.80 -0.63 -6.56
C VAL A 148 10.98 -0.99 -5.08
N VAL A 149 10.88 0.01 -4.21
CA VAL A 149 10.81 -0.18 -2.76
C VAL A 149 9.55 0.47 -2.21
N LEU A 150 8.63 -0.36 -1.75
CA LEU A 150 7.38 0.08 -1.15
C LEU A 150 7.53 0.19 0.36
N PHE A 151 7.15 1.33 0.94
CA PHE A 151 7.23 1.56 2.37
C PHE A 151 5.94 1.25 3.11
N THR A 152 6.07 0.64 4.28
CA THR A 152 5.02 0.40 5.28
C THR A 152 5.61 0.62 6.67
N LEU A 153 4.79 0.46 7.70
CA LEU A 153 5.24 0.46 9.09
C LEU A 153 5.44 -0.98 9.57
N ASP A 154 6.44 -1.19 10.41
CA ASP A 154 6.57 -2.42 11.19
C ASP A 154 5.68 -2.36 12.47
N ALA A 155 5.74 -3.41 13.29
CA ALA A 155 4.98 -3.48 14.55
C ALA A 155 5.40 -2.44 15.60
N GLY A 156 6.56 -1.82 15.44
CA GLY A 156 7.05 -0.73 16.29
C GLY A 156 6.70 0.66 15.78
N GLY A 157 6.04 0.76 14.59
CA GLY A 157 5.76 2.02 13.93
C GLY A 157 6.92 2.57 13.11
N ASP A 158 8.03 1.83 12.98
CA ASP A 158 9.16 2.23 12.18
C ASP A 158 8.95 1.94 10.69
N PRO A 159 9.46 2.78 9.77
CA PRO A 159 9.31 2.55 8.34
C PRO A 159 10.11 1.31 7.91
N LYS A 160 9.41 0.41 7.20
CA LYS A 160 9.92 -0.81 6.61
C LYS A 160 9.75 -0.74 5.11
N GLY A 161 10.83 -0.63 4.35
CA GLY A 161 10.81 -0.71 2.89
C GLY A 161 10.89 -2.15 2.41
N VAL A 162 9.90 -2.58 1.64
CA VAL A 162 9.87 -3.91 1.01
C VAL A 162 10.45 -3.78 -0.39
N VAL A 163 11.54 -4.48 -0.66
CA VAL A 163 12.23 -4.48 -1.95
C VAL A 163 11.48 -5.37 -2.94
N ARG A 164 11.20 -4.83 -4.12
CA ARG A 164 10.64 -5.55 -5.26
C ARG A 164 11.63 -5.54 -6.42
N GLU A 165 12.01 -6.72 -6.88
CA GLU A 165 12.80 -6.89 -8.09
C GLU A 165 11.88 -6.91 -9.31
N ARG A 166 12.42 -6.60 -10.49
CA ARG A 166 11.68 -6.64 -11.77
C ARG A 166 10.94 -7.95 -11.98
N ARG A 167 11.60 -9.07 -11.77
CA ARG A 167 11.01 -10.41 -11.92
C ARG A 167 9.79 -10.64 -11.02
N GLN A 168 9.79 -10.04 -9.83
CA GLN A 168 8.65 -10.12 -8.89
C GLN A 168 7.46 -9.31 -9.39
N LEU A 169 7.70 -8.09 -9.91
CA LEU A 169 6.66 -7.25 -10.50
C LEU A 169 6.03 -7.90 -11.73
N GLU A 170 6.84 -8.48 -12.60
CA GLU A 170 6.40 -9.22 -13.78
C GLU A 170 5.59 -10.46 -13.38
N GLY A 171 6.06 -11.21 -12.37
CA GLY A 171 5.39 -12.39 -11.84
C GLY A 171 4.04 -12.04 -11.18
N ILE A 172 3.96 -10.95 -10.42
CA ILE A 172 2.70 -10.42 -9.86
C ILE A 172 1.72 -10.10 -10.98
N GLY A 173 2.17 -9.33 -11.98
CA GLY A 173 1.32 -8.94 -13.10
C GLY A 173 0.79 -10.13 -13.89
N THR A 174 1.65 -11.12 -14.16
CA THR A 174 1.27 -12.37 -14.87
C THR A 174 0.29 -13.20 -14.06
N SER A 175 0.52 -13.34 -12.75
CA SER A 175 -0.36 -14.07 -11.83
C SER A 175 -1.77 -13.46 -11.77
N LEU A 176 -1.84 -12.13 -11.65
CA LEU A 176 -3.10 -11.39 -11.66
C LEU A 176 -3.83 -11.53 -13.00
N ALA A 177 -3.11 -11.32 -14.09
CA ALA A 177 -3.68 -11.39 -15.43
C ALA A 177 -4.24 -12.77 -15.77
N SER A 178 -3.51 -13.84 -15.41
CA SER A 178 -3.95 -15.21 -15.62
C SER A 178 -5.18 -15.58 -14.76
N THR A 179 -5.20 -15.18 -13.48
CA THR A 179 -6.32 -15.50 -12.57
C THR A 179 -7.58 -14.72 -12.91
N LEU A 180 -7.43 -13.47 -13.33
CA LEU A 180 -8.54 -12.56 -13.60
C LEU A 180 -8.87 -12.43 -15.09
N ASP A 181 -8.22 -13.18 -15.97
CA ASP A 181 -8.41 -13.11 -17.42
C ASP A 181 -8.38 -11.65 -17.91
N ILE A 182 -7.25 -10.96 -17.63
CA ILE A 182 -7.07 -9.54 -17.94
C ILE A 182 -6.32 -9.40 -19.24
N GLY A 183 -6.80 -8.49 -20.08
CA GLY A 183 -6.13 -8.14 -21.33
C GLY A 183 -6.66 -6.85 -21.95
N ALA A 184 -6.05 -6.43 -23.04
CA ALA A 184 -6.61 -5.34 -23.83
C ALA A 184 -7.95 -5.78 -24.49
N PRO A 185 -8.99 -4.94 -24.50
CA PRO A 185 -9.02 -3.52 -24.18
C PRO A 185 -9.52 -3.16 -22.76
N MET A 186 -9.43 -4.07 -21.80
CA MET A 186 -9.94 -3.85 -20.44
C MET A 186 -9.32 -2.62 -19.76
N ARG A 187 -10.07 -2.05 -18.82
CA ARG A 187 -9.69 -0.90 -18.00
C ARG A 187 -9.69 -1.25 -16.53
N VAL A 188 -8.58 -0.99 -15.86
CA VAL A 188 -8.35 -1.21 -14.44
C VAL A 188 -8.38 0.12 -13.70
N SER A 189 -9.20 0.25 -12.66
CA SER A 189 -9.28 1.44 -11.80
C SER A 189 -8.93 1.06 -10.36
N PRO A 190 -7.73 1.38 -9.87
CA PRO A 190 -7.42 1.25 -8.45
C PRO A 190 -8.02 2.45 -7.68
N ALA A 191 -8.93 2.20 -6.76
CA ALA A 191 -9.33 3.18 -5.76
C ALA A 191 -8.39 3.11 -4.53
N ALA A 192 -7.11 3.02 -4.82
CA ALA A 192 -6.02 3.07 -3.85
C ALA A 192 -4.85 3.83 -4.48
N ALA A 193 -4.12 4.57 -3.67
CA ALA A 193 -3.01 5.37 -4.16
C ALA A 193 -1.87 4.49 -4.68
N LEU A 194 -1.22 4.90 -5.79
CA LEU A 194 -0.15 4.14 -6.45
C LEU A 194 1.12 3.98 -5.58
N HIS A 195 1.27 4.73 -4.51
CA HIS A 195 2.36 4.54 -3.54
C HIS A 195 2.10 3.41 -2.54
N THR A 196 0.87 2.87 -2.48
CA THR A 196 0.53 1.70 -1.65
C THR A 196 0.71 0.41 -2.44
N SER A 197 0.95 -0.71 -1.76
CA SER A 197 1.03 -2.02 -2.44
C SER A 197 -0.27 -2.37 -3.16
N GLN A 198 -1.43 -1.98 -2.62
CA GLN A 198 -2.72 -2.20 -3.27
C GLN A 198 -2.83 -1.45 -4.60
N GLY A 199 -2.56 -0.14 -4.62
CA GLY A 199 -2.60 0.65 -5.85
C GLY A 199 -1.50 0.26 -6.84
N PHE A 200 -0.33 -0.13 -6.35
CA PHE A 200 0.79 -0.54 -7.18
C PHE A 200 0.55 -1.93 -7.80
N ASP A 201 0.27 -2.94 -6.98
CA ASP A 201 0.11 -4.32 -7.44
C ASP A 201 -1.24 -4.53 -8.17
N LEU A 202 -2.39 -4.22 -7.50
CA LEU A 202 -3.75 -4.40 -8.05
C LEU A 202 -4.19 -3.26 -8.99
N GLY A 203 -3.33 -2.29 -9.24
CA GLY A 203 -3.54 -1.21 -10.20
C GLY A 203 -2.48 -1.26 -11.30
N LEU A 204 -1.30 -0.72 -11.02
CA LEU A 204 -0.25 -0.50 -12.00
C LEU A 204 0.28 -1.81 -12.61
N CYS A 205 0.73 -2.76 -11.77
CA CYS A 205 1.27 -4.04 -12.26
C CYS A 205 0.21 -4.82 -13.02
N MET A 206 -1.03 -4.86 -12.51
CA MET A 206 -2.15 -5.54 -13.14
C MET A 206 -2.47 -4.97 -14.54
N ALA A 207 -2.51 -3.63 -14.68
CA ALA A 207 -2.79 -3.00 -15.96
C ALA A 207 -1.66 -3.17 -16.97
N LEU A 208 -0.40 -3.01 -16.53
CA LEU A 208 0.75 -3.05 -17.43
C LEU A 208 1.03 -4.45 -17.98
N ALA A 209 0.78 -5.52 -17.20
CA ALA A 209 1.17 -6.89 -17.54
C ALA A 209 0.61 -7.38 -18.88
N GLN A 210 -0.62 -6.99 -19.23
CA GLN A 210 -1.32 -7.45 -20.44
C GLN A 210 -1.85 -6.30 -21.30
N GLY A 211 -1.36 -5.09 -21.07
CA GLY A 211 -1.74 -3.94 -21.89
C GLY A 211 -3.16 -3.43 -21.65
N ALA A 212 -3.71 -3.66 -20.46
CA ALA A 212 -4.97 -3.02 -20.06
C ALA A 212 -4.78 -1.53 -19.77
N GLY A 213 -5.82 -0.73 -19.96
CA GLY A 213 -5.80 0.69 -19.62
C GLY A 213 -5.88 0.92 -18.11
N LEU A 214 -5.07 1.83 -17.59
CA LEU A 214 -5.10 2.22 -16.17
C LEU A 214 -5.89 3.52 -16.00
N VAL A 215 -7.01 3.45 -15.27
CA VAL A 215 -7.82 4.61 -14.91
C VAL A 215 -7.34 5.19 -13.59
N LEU A 216 -6.88 6.42 -13.61
CA LEU A 216 -6.26 7.10 -12.48
C LEU A 216 -7.19 8.16 -11.89
N ASP A 217 -7.20 8.23 -10.56
CA ASP A 217 -7.85 9.30 -9.79
C ASP A 217 -6.94 9.70 -8.61
N ASP A 218 -6.48 10.94 -8.57
CA ASP A 218 -5.57 11.46 -7.54
C ASP A 218 -6.29 11.91 -6.26
N GLU A 219 -7.61 12.08 -6.32
CA GLU A 219 -8.41 12.51 -5.18
C GLU A 219 -9.21 11.37 -4.54
N LEU A 220 -9.37 10.23 -5.26
CA LEU A 220 -10.13 9.06 -4.84
C LEU A 220 -11.55 9.41 -4.34
N VAL A 221 -12.23 10.32 -5.05
CA VAL A 221 -13.54 10.82 -4.66
C VAL A 221 -14.60 9.74 -4.85
N VAL A 222 -15.27 9.35 -3.77
CA VAL A 222 -16.29 8.28 -3.74
C VAL A 222 -17.36 8.46 -4.83
N ALA A 223 -17.80 9.71 -5.06
CA ALA A 223 -18.80 10.01 -6.10
C ALA A 223 -18.31 9.69 -7.51
N ARG A 224 -17.04 9.97 -7.82
CA ARG A 224 -16.44 9.64 -9.11
C ARG A 224 -16.32 8.15 -9.32
N LEU A 225 -15.92 7.42 -8.27
CA LEU A 225 -15.82 5.95 -8.31
C LEU A 225 -17.21 5.31 -8.53
N ALA A 226 -18.24 5.78 -7.83
CA ALA A 226 -19.60 5.31 -8.01
C ALA A 226 -20.13 5.62 -9.44
N LYS A 227 -19.80 6.79 -9.99
CA LYS A 227 -20.12 7.15 -11.36
C LYS A 227 -19.36 6.27 -12.37
N LEU A 228 -18.08 6.02 -12.13
CA LEU A 228 -17.24 5.15 -12.97
C LEU A 228 -17.84 3.74 -13.09
N LEU A 229 -18.35 3.18 -11.98
CA LEU A 229 -19.08 1.90 -11.99
C LEU A 229 -20.37 1.98 -12.81
N ALA A 230 -21.19 3.00 -12.57
CA ALA A 230 -22.47 3.15 -13.24
C ALA A 230 -22.32 3.34 -14.76
N ASP A 231 -21.30 4.07 -15.20
CA ASP A 231 -21.04 4.41 -16.61
C ASP A 231 -20.16 3.37 -17.34
N GLN A 232 -19.81 2.28 -16.69
CA GLN A 232 -18.88 1.25 -17.22
C GLN A 232 -17.52 1.85 -17.63
N GLY A 233 -17.05 2.80 -16.86
CA GLY A 233 -15.74 3.45 -17.06
C GLY A 233 -14.54 2.57 -16.74
N ALA A 234 -14.76 1.44 -16.06
CA ALA A 234 -13.75 0.42 -15.75
C ALA A 234 -14.36 -0.99 -15.85
N ASP A 235 -13.53 -1.98 -16.17
CA ASP A 235 -13.88 -3.41 -16.17
C ASP A 235 -13.48 -4.06 -14.84
N ILE A 236 -12.47 -3.51 -14.17
CA ILE A 236 -12.02 -3.90 -12.84
C ILE A 236 -11.89 -2.65 -11.96
N LEU A 237 -12.54 -2.68 -10.79
CA LEU A 237 -12.37 -1.70 -9.73
C LEU A 237 -11.79 -2.39 -8.51
N THR A 238 -10.64 -1.91 -8.01
CA THR A 238 -10.06 -2.40 -6.75
C THR A 238 -10.17 -1.31 -5.68
N ALA A 239 -10.71 -1.63 -4.50
CA ALA A 239 -10.88 -0.68 -3.41
C ALA A 239 -10.82 -1.37 -2.04
N THR A 240 -10.77 -0.58 -0.96
CA THR A 240 -10.94 -1.10 0.39
C THR A 240 -12.41 -1.34 0.72
N PRO A 241 -12.74 -2.23 1.69
CA PRO A 241 -14.08 -2.38 2.23
C PRO A 241 -14.71 -1.05 2.65
N THR A 242 -13.92 -0.19 3.31
CA THR A 242 -14.33 1.16 3.72
C THR A 242 -14.80 2.01 2.53
N MET A 243 -14.06 1.99 1.41
CA MET A 243 -14.44 2.73 0.21
C MET A 243 -15.72 2.17 -0.42
N PHE A 244 -15.87 0.85 -0.51
CA PHE A 244 -17.09 0.21 -1.00
C PHE A 244 -18.31 0.50 -0.11
N ALA A 245 -18.13 0.53 1.23
CA ALA A 245 -19.17 0.95 2.16
C ALA A 245 -19.60 2.40 1.93
N ALA A 246 -18.65 3.31 1.74
CA ALA A 246 -18.92 4.71 1.44
C ALA A 246 -19.70 4.88 0.12
N MET A 247 -19.29 4.17 -0.94
CA MET A 247 -20.01 4.16 -2.22
C MET A 247 -21.45 3.66 -2.08
N SER A 248 -21.68 2.62 -1.27
CA SER A 248 -23.01 2.03 -1.05
C SER A 248 -23.99 2.99 -0.36
N ARG A 249 -23.47 3.91 0.46
CA ARG A 249 -24.27 4.91 1.19
C ARG A 249 -24.65 6.15 0.34
N MET A 250 -24.06 6.30 -0.84
CA MET A 250 -24.31 7.48 -1.65
C MET A 250 -25.75 7.49 -2.18
N PRO A 251 -26.56 8.53 -1.89
CA PRO A 251 -27.94 8.62 -2.38
C PRO A 251 -28.04 8.61 -3.90
N THR A 252 -27.08 9.24 -4.57
CA THR A 252 -27.02 9.40 -6.04
C THR A 252 -26.41 8.22 -6.78
N ALA A 253 -25.87 7.21 -6.07
CA ALA A 253 -25.27 6.04 -6.72
C ALA A 253 -26.33 5.23 -7.50
N LYS A 254 -26.01 4.90 -8.74
CA LYS A 254 -26.86 4.11 -9.64
C LYS A 254 -26.34 2.67 -9.72
N PRO A 255 -27.21 1.68 -9.99
CA PRO A 255 -26.78 0.33 -10.28
C PRO A 255 -25.82 0.28 -11.46
N CYS A 256 -24.90 -0.69 -11.44
CA CYS A 256 -24.03 -0.95 -12.58
C CYS A 256 -24.87 -1.41 -13.79
N ARG A 257 -24.58 -0.87 -14.96
CA ARG A 257 -25.24 -1.27 -16.21
C ARG A 257 -24.81 -2.65 -16.68
N SER A 258 -23.57 -3.05 -16.38
CA SER A 258 -23.03 -4.37 -16.70
C SER A 258 -22.72 -5.15 -15.43
N ARG A 259 -23.04 -6.45 -15.43
CA ARG A 259 -22.63 -7.40 -14.38
C ARG A 259 -21.24 -7.97 -14.64
N ALA A 260 -20.60 -7.65 -15.75
CA ALA A 260 -19.26 -8.12 -16.09
C ALA A 260 -18.14 -7.40 -15.35
N ILE A 261 -18.45 -6.26 -14.70
CA ILE A 261 -17.46 -5.54 -13.90
C ILE A 261 -17.03 -6.38 -12.67
N ARG A 262 -15.73 -6.42 -12.42
CA ARG A 262 -15.14 -7.08 -11.26
C ARG A 262 -14.78 -6.06 -10.20
N CYS A 263 -15.45 -6.11 -9.04
CA CYS A 263 -15.16 -5.24 -7.90
C CYS A 263 -14.36 -6.04 -6.86
N ILE A 264 -13.08 -5.73 -6.72
CA ILE A 264 -12.13 -6.45 -5.86
C ILE A 264 -11.91 -5.67 -4.58
N SER A 265 -12.31 -6.26 -3.44
CA SER A 265 -12.13 -5.71 -2.12
C SER A 265 -10.84 -6.22 -1.49
N SER A 266 -9.91 -5.34 -1.17
CA SER A 266 -8.62 -5.69 -0.59
C SER A 266 -8.15 -4.66 0.45
N GLY A 267 -7.16 -5.03 1.24
CA GLY A 267 -6.55 -4.15 2.24
C GLY A 267 -7.04 -4.40 3.66
N GLU A 268 -8.31 -4.75 3.82
CA GLU A 268 -8.96 -5.03 5.10
C GLU A 268 -9.88 -6.26 4.95
N PRO A 269 -10.34 -6.89 6.06
CA PRO A 269 -11.37 -7.91 6.01
C PRO A 269 -12.68 -7.36 5.45
N LEU A 270 -13.25 -8.06 4.47
CA LEU A 270 -14.55 -7.71 3.91
C LEU A 270 -15.66 -8.27 4.81
N THR A 271 -16.43 -7.38 5.45
CA THR A 271 -17.54 -7.80 6.30
C THR A 271 -18.77 -8.19 5.46
N PRO A 272 -19.63 -9.12 5.96
CA PRO A 272 -20.89 -9.47 5.31
C PRO A 272 -21.82 -8.26 5.12
N ALA A 273 -21.78 -7.29 6.04
CA ALA A 273 -22.59 -6.09 5.99
C ALA A 273 -22.21 -5.22 4.77
N VAL A 274 -20.91 -4.95 4.58
CA VAL A 274 -20.41 -4.19 3.43
C VAL A 274 -20.71 -4.91 2.12
N ALA A 275 -20.45 -6.22 2.05
CA ALA A 275 -20.69 -7.00 0.84
C ALA A 275 -22.17 -7.00 0.43
N ARG A 276 -23.07 -7.12 1.40
CA ARG A 276 -24.53 -7.08 1.20
C ARG A 276 -24.99 -5.69 0.73
N ALA A 277 -24.61 -4.63 1.43
CA ALA A 277 -24.99 -3.26 1.10
C ALA A 277 -24.54 -2.87 -0.31
N PHE A 278 -23.32 -3.25 -0.68
CA PHE A 278 -22.78 -2.98 -2.02
C PHE A 278 -23.56 -3.75 -3.09
N ARG A 279 -23.83 -5.05 -2.89
CA ARG A 279 -24.61 -5.87 -3.83
C ARG A 279 -26.05 -5.37 -3.99
N GLU A 280 -26.69 -4.93 -2.90
CA GLU A 280 -28.03 -4.34 -2.95
C GLU A 280 -28.04 -3.06 -3.75
N ARG A 281 -27.01 -2.22 -3.62
CA ARG A 281 -26.92 -0.91 -4.28
C ARG A 281 -26.52 -1.02 -5.75
N PHE A 282 -25.46 -1.75 -6.04
CA PHE A 282 -24.82 -1.79 -7.37
C PHE A 282 -25.19 -2.99 -8.22
N LYS A 283 -25.86 -4.01 -7.64
CA LYS A 283 -26.28 -5.28 -8.29
C LYS A 283 -25.09 -6.14 -8.78
N VAL A 284 -23.90 -5.91 -8.23
CA VAL A 284 -22.68 -6.70 -8.44
C VAL A 284 -22.11 -7.14 -7.10
N SER A 285 -21.41 -8.29 -7.08
CA SER A 285 -20.75 -8.79 -5.88
C SER A 285 -19.35 -8.22 -5.72
N LEU A 286 -18.89 -8.15 -4.47
CA LEU A 286 -17.49 -7.90 -4.16
C LEU A 286 -16.71 -9.21 -4.11
N PHE A 287 -15.52 -9.23 -4.68
CA PHE A 287 -14.55 -10.32 -4.60
C PHE A 287 -13.54 -10.00 -3.51
N SER A 288 -13.55 -10.80 -2.44
CA SER A 288 -12.59 -10.62 -1.34
C SER A 288 -11.20 -11.04 -1.79
N CYS A 289 -10.20 -10.18 -1.60
CA CYS A 289 -8.83 -10.40 -2.01
C CYS A 289 -7.86 -10.17 -0.84
N TYR A 290 -7.01 -11.15 -0.60
CA TYR A 290 -5.90 -11.05 0.35
C TYR A 290 -4.61 -10.71 -0.36
N GLN A 291 -3.91 -9.72 0.17
CA GLN A 291 -2.56 -9.36 -0.22
C GLN A 291 -1.77 -8.81 0.96
N ALA A 292 -0.47 -8.96 0.93
CA ALA A 292 0.46 -8.30 1.82
C ALA A 292 1.57 -7.63 1.00
N MET A 293 2.19 -6.58 1.55
CA MET A 293 3.25 -5.87 0.84
C MET A 293 4.44 -6.79 0.55
N GLU A 294 4.70 -7.74 1.45
CA GLU A 294 5.80 -8.69 1.37
C GLU A 294 5.57 -9.82 0.36
N THR A 295 4.32 -10.06 -0.03
CA THR A 295 3.95 -11.19 -0.90
C THR A 295 3.34 -10.78 -2.23
N GLY A 296 2.83 -9.54 -2.34
CA GLY A 296 1.88 -9.16 -3.36
C GLY A 296 0.52 -9.83 -3.15
N PRO A 297 -0.32 -9.91 -4.21
CA PRO A 297 -1.60 -10.61 -4.18
C PRO A 297 -1.42 -12.10 -3.89
N VAL A 298 -2.21 -12.63 -2.95
CA VAL A 298 -2.10 -14.01 -2.44
C VAL A 298 -3.29 -14.87 -2.83
N ALA A 299 -4.50 -14.43 -2.51
CA ALA A 299 -5.73 -15.20 -2.75
C ALA A 299 -6.91 -14.29 -3.11
N ILE A 300 -7.89 -14.86 -3.82
CA ILE A 300 -9.11 -14.16 -4.18
C ILE A 300 -10.33 -15.08 -4.19
N ASP A 301 -11.47 -14.61 -3.64
CA ASP A 301 -12.76 -15.28 -3.81
C ASP A 301 -13.50 -14.75 -5.03
N LEU A 302 -13.35 -15.42 -6.17
CA LEU A 302 -14.05 -15.06 -7.42
C LEU A 302 -15.54 -15.42 -7.41
N THR A 303 -16.04 -16.09 -6.36
CA THR A 303 -17.47 -16.40 -6.26
C THR A 303 -18.29 -15.23 -5.74
N GLY A 304 -17.71 -14.40 -4.88
CA GLY A 304 -18.38 -13.29 -4.18
C GLY A 304 -19.56 -13.74 -3.31
N ARG A 305 -19.61 -15.03 -2.93
CA ARG A 305 -20.72 -15.62 -2.16
C ARG A 305 -20.46 -15.60 -0.67
N ASN A 306 -19.21 -15.79 -0.28
CA ASN A 306 -18.80 -15.82 1.12
C ASN A 306 -17.74 -14.75 1.41
N PRO A 307 -18.10 -13.59 1.92
CA PRO A 307 -17.15 -12.51 2.20
C PRO A 307 -16.17 -12.83 3.35
N ALA A 308 -16.41 -13.87 4.15
CA ALA A 308 -15.51 -14.28 5.22
C ALA A 308 -14.25 -14.99 4.70
N THR A 309 -14.30 -15.61 3.53
CA THR A 309 -13.12 -16.21 2.91
C THR A 309 -12.47 -15.26 1.92
N VAL A 310 -11.16 -15.36 1.77
CA VAL A 310 -10.41 -14.70 0.69
C VAL A 310 -10.16 -15.64 -0.49
N GLY A 311 -10.76 -16.81 -0.49
CA GLY A 311 -10.84 -17.74 -1.62
C GLY A 311 -9.57 -18.54 -1.90
N LEU A 312 -9.30 -18.77 -3.17
CA LEU A 312 -8.21 -19.62 -3.66
C LEU A 312 -6.96 -18.77 -3.98
N PRO A 313 -5.77 -19.39 -3.96
CA PRO A 313 -4.54 -18.72 -4.36
C PRO A 313 -4.62 -18.17 -5.79
N PHE A 314 -3.96 -17.04 -6.04
CA PHE A 314 -3.69 -16.58 -7.40
C PHE A 314 -2.78 -17.59 -8.14
N ALA A 315 -2.80 -17.55 -9.47
CA ALA A 315 -1.93 -18.38 -10.30
C ALA A 315 -0.46 -18.25 -9.87
N SER A 316 0.24 -19.36 -9.76
CA SER A 316 1.64 -19.45 -9.31
C SER A 316 1.88 -19.04 -7.84
N VAL A 317 0.84 -18.84 -7.05
CA VAL A 317 0.93 -18.63 -5.60
C VAL A 317 0.54 -19.91 -4.87
N GLN A 318 1.28 -20.24 -3.82
CA GLN A 318 1.00 -21.35 -2.93
C GLN A 318 0.79 -20.83 -1.52
N ILE A 319 -0.15 -21.43 -0.80
CA ILE A 319 -0.49 -21.09 0.57
C ILE A 319 -0.44 -22.36 1.39
N ARG A 320 0.12 -22.27 2.60
CA ARG A 320 -0.04 -23.28 3.63
C ARG A 320 -0.37 -22.60 4.96
N VAL A 321 -1.13 -23.28 5.80
CA VAL A 321 -1.27 -22.98 7.22
C VAL A 321 -0.36 -23.94 7.97
N ALA A 322 0.61 -23.42 8.67
CA ALA A 322 1.66 -24.22 9.30
C ALA A 322 2.01 -23.61 10.67
N ASP A 323 2.58 -24.42 11.54
CA ASP A 323 3.07 -23.95 12.83
C ASP A 323 4.27 -22.99 12.69
N GLY A 324 4.80 -22.51 13.82
CA GLY A 324 5.95 -21.61 13.85
C GLY A 324 7.26 -22.22 13.32
N GLN A 325 7.30 -23.55 13.13
CA GLN A 325 8.43 -24.30 12.57
C GLN A 325 8.23 -24.60 11.08
N GLY A 326 7.05 -24.33 10.54
CA GLY A 326 6.69 -24.58 9.14
C GLY A 326 6.08 -25.96 8.89
N ALA A 327 5.76 -26.75 9.92
CA ALA A 327 5.04 -28.01 9.78
C ALA A 327 3.57 -27.73 9.45
N GLU A 328 3.06 -28.34 8.36
CA GLU A 328 1.72 -28.09 7.86
C GLU A 328 0.66 -28.60 8.84
N MET A 329 -0.40 -27.79 9.02
CA MET A 329 -1.51 -28.10 9.92
C MET A 329 -2.67 -28.78 9.17
N PRO A 330 -3.48 -29.59 9.86
CA PRO A 330 -4.66 -30.20 9.26
C PRO A 330 -5.65 -29.17 8.69
N ALA A 331 -6.37 -29.55 7.63
CA ALA A 331 -7.41 -28.70 7.04
C ALA A 331 -8.44 -28.28 8.10
N GLY A 332 -8.77 -27.00 8.14
CA GLY A 332 -9.66 -26.38 9.12
C GLY A 332 -8.98 -25.97 10.43
N ALA A 333 -7.74 -26.39 10.69
CA ALA A 333 -7.00 -25.90 11.85
C ALA A 333 -6.52 -24.46 11.62
N SER A 334 -6.59 -23.64 12.67
CA SER A 334 -6.10 -22.24 12.64
C SER A 334 -4.63 -22.17 12.98
N GLY A 335 -3.86 -21.42 12.19
CA GLY A 335 -2.43 -21.22 12.42
C GLY A 335 -1.83 -20.13 11.54
N PRO A 336 -0.53 -19.89 11.66
CA PRO A 336 0.22 -18.98 10.80
C PRO A 336 0.05 -19.27 9.32
N VAL A 337 -0.20 -18.20 8.54
CA VAL A 337 -0.28 -18.27 7.08
C VAL A 337 1.10 -18.10 6.48
N TRP A 338 1.49 -19.06 5.64
CA TRP A 338 2.74 -19.04 4.89
C TRP A 338 2.43 -18.96 3.40
N VAL A 339 3.21 -18.17 2.69
CA VAL A 339 3.02 -17.90 1.26
C VAL A 339 4.32 -18.13 0.50
N ARG A 340 4.23 -18.82 -0.62
CA ARG A 340 5.29 -18.93 -1.63
C ARG A 340 4.74 -18.50 -2.98
N GLY A 341 5.47 -17.66 -3.71
CA GLY A 341 5.00 -17.17 -5.00
C GLY A 341 5.90 -16.10 -5.61
N PRO A 342 5.57 -15.67 -6.83
CA PRO A 342 6.43 -14.76 -7.59
C PRO A 342 6.61 -13.39 -6.94
N GLY A 343 5.65 -12.94 -6.13
CA GLY A 343 5.69 -11.66 -5.45
C GLY A 343 6.39 -11.66 -4.10
N VAL A 344 6.81 -12.82 -3.58
CA VAL A 344 7.42 -12.92 -2.25
C VAL A 344 8.77 -12.20 -2.21
N SER A 345 8.90 -11.24 -1.31
CA SER A 345 10.15 -10.53 -1.02
C SER A 345 10.57 -10.75 0.43
N SER A 346 11.82 -11.14 0.61
CA SER A 346 12.48 -11.27 1.92
C SER A 346 13.56 -10.20 2.15
N THR A 347 13.69 -9.24 1.24
CA THR A 347 14.66 -8.15 1.34
C THR A 347 13.95 -6.87 1.79
N PHE A 348 14.50 -6.25 2.85
CA PHE A 348 13.93 -5.07 3.49
C PHE A 348 14.95 -3.95 3.67
N VAL A 349 14.45 -2.71 3.72
CA VAL A 349 15.24 -1.50 3.95
C VAL A 349 14.52 -0.61 4.99
N PRO A 350 15.22 -0.12 6.04
CA PRO A 350 16.50 -0.65 6.53
C PRO A 350 16.41 -2.13 6.84
N ALA A 351 17.53 -2.81 6.97
CA ALA A 351 17.55 -4.22 7.38
C ALA A 351 16.88 -4.34 8.75
N VAL A 352 15.60 -4.65 8.77
CA VAL A 352 14.80 -4.73 10.00
C VAL A 352 15.31 -5.91 10.83
N ARG A 353 15.62 -5.68 12.11
CA ARG A 353 15.77 -6.76 13.09
C ARG A 353 14.37 -7.34 13.31
N LEU A 354 14.02 -8.35 12.54
CA LEU A 354 12.75 -9.04 12.66
C LEU A 354 12.65 -9.64 14.07
N ARG A 355 11.62 -9.21 14.83
CA ARG A 355 11.41 -9.74 16.19
C ARG A 355 10.99 -11.20 16.12
N MET A 356 11.71 -12.04 16.86
CA MET A 356 11.35 -13.45 17.07
C MET A 356 10.42 -13.53 18.27
N ARG A 357 9.18 -14.00 18.09
CA ARG A 357 8.35 -14.51 19.19
C ARG A 357 8.37 -16.03 19.11
N GLY A 358 9.06 -16.68 20.05
CA GLY A 358 9.21 -18.15 20.07
C GLY A 358 10.15 -18.66 18.96
N GLY A 359 10.99 -19.66 19.22
CA GLY A 359 11.93 -20.22 18.21
C GLY A 359 11.23 -20.61 16.90
N GLY A 360 11.74 -20.13 15.76
CA GLY A 360 11.17 -20.42 14.44
C GLY A 360 11.55 -19.39 13.37
N VAL A 361 10.93 -19.47 12.18
CA VAL A 361 11.16 -18.53 11.09
C VAL A 361 10.51 -17.16 11.45
N PRO A 362 11.26 -16.05 11.40
CA PRO A 362 10.73 -14.73 11.71
C PRO A 362 9.59 -14.32 10.76
N ILE A 363 8.60 -13.60 11.31
CA ILE A 363 7.52 -13.01 10.52
C ILE A 363 8.10 -12.09 9.43
N GLY A 364 7.61 -12.22 8.20
CA GLY A 364 8.05 -11.42 7.06
C GLY A 364 9.38 -11.85 6.47
N ARG A 365 9.94 -13.01 6.85
CA ARG A 365 11.14 -13.59 6.25
C ARG A 365 10.80 -14.89 5.52
N ALA A 366 11.37 -15.07 4.34
CA ALA A 366 11.28 -16.34 3.65
C ALA A 366 12.31 -17.34 4.19
N ASP A 367 11.91 -18.60 4.27
CA ASP A 367 12.82 -19.73 4.54
C ASP A 367 13.66 -20.09 3.30
N SER A 368 14.47 -21.14 3.41
CA SER A 368 15.34 -21.63 2.33
C SER A 368 14.57 -22.18 1.13
N GLU A 369 13.31 -22.55 1.30
CA GLU A 369 12.40 -23.03 0.25
C GLU A 369 11.57 -21.91 -0.39
N GLY A 370 11.72 -20.67 0.08
CA GLY A 370 10.99 -19.51 -0.41
C GLY A 370 9.60 -19.32 0.20
N TRP A 371 9.27 -20.00 1.31
CA TRP A 371 8.05 -19.79 2.06
C TRP A 371 8.21 -18.62 3.03
N LEU A 372 7.37 -17.63 2.90
CA LEU A 372 7.33 -16.45 3.76
C LEU A 372 6.21 -16.59 4.79
N ARG A 373 6.54 -16.47 6.09
CA ARG A 373 5.57 -16.34 7.18
C ARG A 373 5.03 -14.92 7.20
N THR A 374 3.73 -14.76 6.94
CA THR A 374 3.12 -13.43 6.71
C THR A 374 2.85 -12.65 8.00
N GLY A 375 2.72 -13.35 9.13
CA GLY A 375 2.23 -12.81 10.40
C GLY A 375 0.70 -12.77 10.48
N ASP A 376 -0.01 -13.16 9.43
CA ASP A 376 -1.45 -13.36 9.48
C ASP A 376 -1.77 -14.78 9.94
N LEU A 377 -2.89 -14.93 10.66
CA LEU A 377 -3.48 -16.21 11.06
C LEU A 377 -4.63 -16.58 10.15
N GLY A 378 -4.78 -17.85 9.82
CA GLY A 378 -5.85 -18.30 8.96
C GLY A 378 -6.11 -19.80 9.03
N THR A 379 -7.13 -20.24 8.30
CA THR A 379 -7.48 -21.64 8.10
C THR A 379 -7.57 -21.94 6.61
N LEU A 380 -7.17 -23.13 6.19
CA LEU A 380 -7.45 -23.66 4.85
C LEU A 380 -8.53 -24.73 4.96
N ASP A 381 -9.59 -24.61 4.15
CA ASP A 381 -10.58 -25.69 4.03
C ASP A 381 -10.06 -26.84 3.12
N ARG A 382 -10.87 -27.90 2.96
CA ARG A 382 -10.53 -29.06 2.13
C ARG A 382 -10.38 -28.73 0.64
N ASP A 383 -10.97 -27.63 0.19
CA ASP A 383 -10.87 -27.13 -1.19
C ASP A 383 -9.70 -26.17 -1.38
N GLY A 384 -8.90 -25.90 -0.33
CA GLY A 384 -7.76 -24.97 -0.35
C GLY A 384 -8.16 -23.49 -0.26
N ARG A 385 -9.39 -23.18 0.18
CA ARG A 385 -9.83 -21.80 0.38
C ARG A 385 -9.29 -21.24 1.69
N LEU A 386 -8.68 -20.06 1.63
CA LEU A 386 -8.14 -19.38 2.79
C LEU A 386 -9.21 -18.50 3.46
N THR A 387 -9.35 -18.65 4.77
CA THR A 387 -10.07 -17.72 5.65
C THR A 387 -9.08 -17.12 6.64
N LEU A 388 -9.00 -15.80 6.70
CA LEU A 388 -8.14 -15.10 7.66
C LEU A 388 -8.86 -14.98 9.00
N CYS A 389 -8.12 -15.22 10.09
CA CYS A 389 -8.63 -15.23 11.46
C CYS A 389 -8.06 -14.09 12.33
N GLY A 390 -7.05 -13.37 11.86
CA GLY A 390 -6.39 -12.31 12.61
C GLY A 390 -4.90 -12.22 12.29
N ARG A 391 -4.13 -11.65 13.24
CA ARG A 391 -2.67 -11.50 13.12
C ARG A 391 -1.97 -12.01 14.37
N GLU A 392 -0.70 -12.39 14.20
CA GLU A 392 0.21 -12.78 15.29
C GLU A 392 0.81 -11.57 16.03
N ASP A 393 0.75 -10.41 15.41
CA ASP A 393 1.22 -9.12 15.94
C ASP A 393 0.04 -8.15 16.13
N ASP A 394 0.27 -7.08 16.89
CA ASP A 394 -0.75 -6.08 17.20
C ASP A 394 -0.96 -5.05 16.08
N LEU A 395 -0.58 -5.40 14.85
CA LEU A 395 -0.82 -4.57 13.68
C LEU A 395 -2.25 -4.76 13.17
N VAL A 396 -2.97 -3.66 13.05
CA VAL A 396 -4.30 -3.63 12.43
C VAL A 396 -4.26 -2.84 11.12
N LYS A 397 -5.30 -2.99 10.30
CA LYS A 397 -5.47 -2.16 9.09
C LYS A 397 -6.72 -1.30 9.23
N VAL A 398 -6.55 -0.01 8.98
CA VAL A 398 -7.62 0.99 8.95
C VAL A 398 -7.52 1.71 7.61
N ASP A 399 -8.59 1.67 6.83
CA ASP A 399 -8.63 2.23 5.46
C ASP A 399 -7.43 1.78 4.59
N GLY A 400 -7.12 0.46 4.64
CA GLY A 400 -6.02 -0.15 3.90
C GLY A 400 -4.61 0.17 4.42
N ARG A 401 -4.47 1.00 5.46
CA ARG A 401 -3.19 1.42 6.04
C ARG A 401 -2.91 0.68 7.33
N ARG A 402 -1.66 0.28 7.54
CA ARG A 402 -1.23 -0.38 8.79
C ARG A 402 -1.17 0.62 9.94
N VAL A 403 -1.70 0.20 11.09
CA VAL A 403 -1.66 0.93 12.35
C VAL A 403 -1.12 0.00 13.41
N ALA A 404 -0.02 0.37 14.04
CA ALA A 404 0.49 -0.29 15.23
C ALA A 404 -0.32 0.21 16.43
N LEU A 405 -1.09 -0.65 17.07
CA LEU A 405 -1.91 -0.25 18.23
C LEU A 405 -1.02 0.29 19.36
N GLY A 406 0.14 -0.31 19.60
CA GLY A 406 1.10 0.17 20.58
C GLY A 406 1.65 1.58 20.31
N GLU A 407 1.70 2.05 19.05
CA GLU A 407 2.07 3.44 18.73
C GLU A 407 0.97 4.41 19.17
N VAL A 408 -0.29 4.01 19.01
CA VAL A 408 -1.44 4.80 19.44
C VAL A 408 -1.51 4.85 20.98
N GLU A 409 -1.31 3.70 21.62
CA GLU A 409 -1.24 3.57 23.09
C GLU A 409 -0.12 4.45 23.66
N GLY A 410 1.10 4.31 23.13
CA GLY A 410 2.24 5.12 23.58
C GLY A 410 2.05 6.63 23.36
N CYS A 411 1.37 7.03 22.28
CA CYS A 411 1.02 8.42 22.06
C CYS A 411 0.03 8.94 23.10
N LEU A 412 -0.99 8.15 23.46
CA LEU A 412 -1.95 8.50 24.49
C LEU A 412 -1.30 8.54 25.89
N GLU A 413 -0.43 7.60 26.20
CA GLU A 413 0.29 7.52 27.49
C GLU A 413 1.31 8.66 27.67
N ALA A 414 1.78 9.27 26.58
CA ALA A 414 2.62 10.45 26.63
C ALA A 414 1.84 11.73 27.03
N PHE A 415 0.52 11.70 27.05
CA PHE A 415 -0.30 12.82 27.51
C PHE A 415 -0.34 12.88 29.05
N ALA A 416 -0.14 14.08 29.60
CA ALA A 416 -0.22 14.30 31.04
C ALA A 416 -1.57 13.81 31.60
N ASN A 417 -1.53 13.13 32.75
CA ASN A 417 -2.70 12.55 33.44
C ASN A 417 -3.27 11.26 32.77
N VAL A 418 -2.59 10.66 31.82
CA VAL A 418 -2.88 9.30 31.34
C VAL A 418 -1.95 8.31 32.03
N ARG A 419 -2.55 7.30 32.67
CA ARG A 419 -1.83 6.22 33.35
C ARG A 419 -1.50 5.07 32.41
N SER A 420 -2.50 4.65 31.63
CA SER A 420 -2.36 3.60 30.61
C SER A 420 -3.42 3.76 29.54
N ALA A 421 -3.12 3.28 28.36
CA ALA A 421 -4.05 3.23 27.24
C ALA A 421 -4.04 1.82 26.61
N GLU A 422 -5.20 1.38 26.17
CA GLU A 422 -5.40 0.15 25.37
C GLU A 422 -6.14 0.51 24.10
N ALA A 423 -5.53 0.28 22.96
CA ALA A 423 -6.13 0.51 21.65
C ALA A 423 -6.62 -0.80 21.05
N ARG A 424 -7.76 -0.77 20.36
CA ARG A 424 -8.32 -1.94 19.67
C ARG A 424 -8.98 -1.54 18.36
N LEU A 425 -9.11 -2.50 17.46
CA LEU A 425 -9.89 -2.34 16.25
C LEU A 425 -11.34 -2.70 16.53
N GLU A 426 -12.24 -1.84 16.14
CA GLU A 426 -13.68 -2.11 16.14
C GLU A 426 -14.28 -1.87 14.76
N TYR A 427 -15.40 -2.52 14.48
CA TYR A 427 -16.16 -2.29 13.26
C TYR A 427 -17.46 -1.55 13.62
N ASP A 428 -17.75 -0.47 12.87
CA ASP A 428 -19.00 0.26 13.04
C ASP A 428 -20.21 -0.58 12.51
N GLU A 429 -21.44 -0.08 12.71
CA GLU A 429 -22.68 -0.78 12.32
C GLU A 429 -22.75 -1.18 10.85
N VAL A 430 -21.95 -0.58 10.00
CA VAL A 430 -21.86 -0.85 8.57
C VAL A 430 -20.60 -1.62 8.19
N GLY A 431 -19.82 -2.08 9.18
CA GLY A 431 -18.67 -2.95 8.99
C GLY A 431 -17.38 -2.23 8.60
N VAL A 432 -17.26 -0.93 8.84
CA VAL A 432 -16.02 -0.16 8.60
C VAL A 432 -15.15 -0.21 9.85
N SER A 433 -13.86 -0.54 9.64
CA SER A 433 -12.86 -0.63 10.72
C SER A 433 -12.47 0.73 11.28
N ARG A 434 -12.32 0.82 12.63
CA ARG A 434 -11.90 2.02 13.34
C ARG A 434 -11.05 1.65 14.55
N VAL A 435 -10.04 2.47 14.87
CA VAL A 435 -9.32 2.36 16.15
C VAL A 435 -10.12 3.04 17.23
N ILE A 436 -10.35 2.33 18.32
CA ILE A 436 -10.95 2.85 19.55
C ILE A 436 -9.92 2.71 20.67
N ALA A 437 -9.79 3.69 21.52
CA ALA A 437 -8.88 3.63 22.67
C ALA A 437 -9.64 3.69 24.01
N ARG A 438 -9.22 2.84 24.94
CA ARG A 438 -9.68 2.86 26.34
C ARG A 438 -8.54 3.38 27.19
N VAL A 439 -8.80 4.44 27.99
CA VAL A 439 -7.78 5.17 28.74
C VAL A 439 -8.07 5.16 30.23
N GLN A 440 -7.08 4.76 31.03
CA GLN A 440 -7.06 4.98 32.47
C GLN A 440 -6.35 6.31 32.75
N ARG A 441 -6.96 7.17 33.52
CA ARG A 441 -6.42 8.49 33.84
C ARG A 441 -6.09 8.64 35.33
N ASP A 442 -5.02 9.34 35.63
CA ASP A 442 -4.61 9.72 36.99
C ASP A 442 -5.02 11.15 37.38
N GLY A 443 -5.63 11.89 36.44
CA GLY A 443 -6.05 13.26 36.66
C GLY A 443 -7.05 13.75 35.61
N PRO A 444 -7.46 15.02 35.66
CA PRO A 444 -8.47 15.55 34.76
C PRO A 444 -7.92 15.64 33.31
N CYS A 445 -8.56 14.95 32.39
CA CYS A 445 -8.42 15.10 30.95
C CYS A 445 -9.75 14.76 30.26
N THR A 446 -9.93 15.25 29.04
CA THR A 446 -11.13 14.98 28.25
C THR A 446 -10.79 14.16 27.02
N PRO A 447 -11.73 13.34 26.48
CA PRO A 447 -11.51 12.62 25.23
C PRO A 447 -11.07 13.51 24.09
N LYS A 448 -11.61 14.73 23.99
CA LYS A 448 -11.25 15.71 22.98
C LYS A 448 -9.77 16.11 23.08
N GLN A 449 -9.26 16.40 24.28
CA GLN A 449 -7.85 16.74 24.48
C GLN A 449 -6.91 15.61 24.04
N LEU A 450 -7.29 14.36 24.32
CA LEU A 450 -6.54 13.17 23.92
C LEU A 450 -6.56 12.97 22.40
N LEU A 451 -7.71 13.15 21.75
CA LEU A 451 -7.82 13.11 20.29
C LEU A 451 -7.02 14.23 19.62
N ASP A 452 -7.09 15.46 20.14
CA ASP A 452 -6.31 16.59 19.63
C ASP A 452 -4.80 16.36 19.82
N HIS A 453 -4.40 15.69 20.92
CA HIS A 453 -3.01 15.28 21.13
C HIS A 453 -2.56 14.25 20.09
N CYS A 454 -3.34 13.19 19.89
CA CYS A 454 -3.06 12.18 18.86
C CYS A 454 -2.98 12.81 17.48
N ALA A 455 -3.88 13.72 17.11
CA ALA A 455 -3.89 14.39 15.81
C ALA A 455 -2.65 15.26 15.55
N LYS A 456 -1.96 15.73 16.59
CA LYS A 456 -0.71 16.49 16.48
C LYS A 456 0.52 15.58 16.29
N HIS A 457 0.47 14.35 16.78
CA HIS A 457 1.64 13.47 16.86
C HIS A 457 1.55 12.24 15.95
N LEU A 458 0.35 11.85 15.52
CA LEU A 458 0.10 10.68 14.68
C LEU A 458 -0.42 11.10 13.30
N ALA A 459 -0.19 10.23 12.32
CA ALA A 459 -0.82 10.39 11.00
C ALA A 459 -2.36 10.26 11.12
N PRO A 460 -3.17 10.95 10.28
CA PRO A 460 -4.63 11.01 10.42
C PRO A 460 -5.34 9.66 10.55
N HIS A 461 -4.88 8.63 9.81
CA HIS A 461 -5.46 7.29 9.85
C HIS A 461 -5.16 6.49 11.13
N LYS A 462 -4.20 6.95 11.96
CA LYS A 462 -3.83 6.36 13.25
C LYS A 462 -4.56 6.99 14.44
N VAL A 463 -5.17 8.16 14.23
CA VAL A 463 -5.90 8.84 15.29
C VAL A 463 -7.13 8.01 15.66
N PRO A 464 -7.34 7.68 16.96
CA PRO A 464 -8.52 6.95 17.37
C PRO A 464 -9.81 7.67 16.96
N ALA A 465 -10.81 6.91 16.50
CA ALA A 465 -12.13 7.49 16.22
C ALA A 465 -12.89 7.85 17.51
N LYS A 466 -12.54 7.18 18.62
CA LYS A 466 -13.15 7.40 19.93
C LYS A 466 -12.15 7.08 21.04
N VAL A 467 -12.19 7.88 22.10
CA VAL A 467 -11.51 7.59 23.36
C VAL A 467 -12.55 7.41 24.45
N GLU A 468 -12.47 6.29 25.16
CA GLU A 468 -13.31 5.94 26.29
C GLU A 468 -12.46 5.94 27.56
N PHE A 469 -13.04 6.35 28.71
CA PHE A 469 -12.37 6.20 29.98
C PHE A 469 -12.76 4.88 30.63
N ALA A 470 -11.75 4.19 31.20
CA ALA A 470 -11.91 2.97 31.97
C ALA A 470 -12.38 3.30 33.39
#